data_e2559d6e1f5d5315a57aed3ac2e7730b
#
_entry.id   e2559d6e1f5d5315a57aed3ac2e7730b
#
_cell.length_a   1.000
_cell.length_b   1.000
_cell.length_c   1.000
_cell.angle_alpha   90.00
_cell.angle_beta   90.00
_cell.angle_gamma   90.00
#
_symmetry.space_group_name_H-M   'P 1'
#
loop_
_entity.id
_entity.type
_entity.pdbx_description
1 polymer ?
#
loop_
_entity_poly.entity_id
_entity_poly.type
_entity_poly.pdbx_seq_one_letter_code
_entity_poly.pdbx_strand_id
1 'polypeptide(L)'
;MKSVDVAIAGGGPCGLMLANELGRRGVRVMLFDSKKSTTSNPQANATQARTMEHYRRLGLADEIRALGLPSDYPTDIAYFTRFAKHELARFSLPSARDAKQIVATLSGSWSAAELPHRCNQKFIEPVLRRHAEALPGVTIRYATGMTGFRDLGGRVEIDVKGETITCKYLVGADGPRSMVRQGLGIRYAGETGVVRDFVGGRMHAVYARIPEFYRAVPHRPAWMNVSFNRDRRCFMPAMDGKEEFAYHTQLRSHENEKDVTDEKAIAMVQATIGLPLGVQVLSRDTWTAGHSLVADRFQRGRVFIGGDAAHLFTPTGGLGYNTAVEDAVNLGWKLAAVLKGQAGTRLLESYQAERRPLAVRNVAYAKGFADSLGLYEPVPEIEDDSAAGEAARRHAGEYLAAHGRAEFNIPGVTFGGRYDGSPAIAPDGSAPPPDAANVYLPSACPGGRPPHMWLEDGRSLFDSFGFEWTLLRLGSGKGFRFEEAAQRYRLDMKIVDLRNEEARDLYQADLALIRPDQIVAWRGNSDEAAYDILKKLLFR
;
A
#
# COMPACT_ATOMS: atom_id res chain seq x y z
N MET A 1 13.19 11.94 32.55
CA MET A 1 12.89 12.10 31.12
C MET A 1 12.56 10.73 30.56
N LYS A 2 11.40 10.52 29.94
CA LYS A 2 11.04 9.22 29.32
C LYS A 2 11.94 8.99 28.11
N SER A 3 12.41 7.76 27.93
CA SER A 3 13.28 7.39 26.81
C SER A 3 12.80 6.13 26.11
N VAL A 4 12.79 6.15 24.77
CA VAL A 4 12.46 5.01 23.90
C VAL A 4 13.54 4.83 22.83
N ASP A 5 13.51 3.72 22.12
CA ASP A 5 14.46 3.50 21.03
C ASP A 5 13.99 4.22 19.76
N VAL A 6 12.69 4.12 19.43
CA VAL A 6 12.10 4.76 18.27
C VAL A 6 10.81 5.51 18.66
N ALA A 7 10.73 6.77 18.28
CA ALA A 7 9.49 7.54 18.31
C ALA A 7 8.87 7.59 16.91
N ILE A 8 7.54 7.47 16.81
CA ILE A 8 6.79 7.53 15.56
C ILE A 8 5.76 8.65 15.70
N ALA A 9 5.80 9.63 14.81
CA ALA A 9 4.79 10.65 14.66
C ALA A 9 3.79 10.22 13.57
N GLY A 10 2.53 10.00 13.96
CA GLY A 10 1.45 9.57 13.08
C GLY A 10 1.01 8.12 13.29
N GLY A 11 -0.27 7.94 13.61
CA GLY A 11 -0.95 6.66 13.87
C GLY A 11 -1.79 6.18 12.68
N GLY A 12 -1.41 6.51 11.46
CA GLY A 12 -1.96 5.96 10.22
C GLY A 12 -1.29 4.64 9.83
N PRO A 13 -1.58 4.11 8.63
CA PRO A 13 -1.11 2.78 8.21
C PRO A 13 0.40 2.60 8.26
N CYS A 14 1.17 3.60 7.82
CA CYS A 14 2.64 3.58 7.87
C CYS A 14 3.15 3.47 9.31
N GLY A 15 2.68 4.36 10.19
CA GLY A 15 3.14 4.38 11.57
C GLY A 15 2.72 3.15 12.36
N LEU A 16 1.49 2.68 12.20
CA LEU A 16 0.98 1.46 12.85
C LEU A 16 1.69 0.20 12.34
N MET A 17 1.95 0.11 11.02
CA MET A 17 2.75 -1.00 10.47
C MET A 17 4.18 -0.99 11.01
N LEU A 18 4.81 0.19 11.07
CA LEU A 18 6.16 0.33 11.64
C LEU A 18 6.21 -0.04 13.11
N ALA A 19 5.18 0.34 13.90
CA ALA A 19 5.08 -0.06 15.30
C ALA A 19 4.99 -1.60 15.46
N ASN A 20 4.26 -2.29 14.58
CA ASN A 20 4.22 -3.75 14.53
C ASN A 20 5.58 -4.35 14.17
N GLU A 21 6.23 -3.83 13.13
CA GLU A 21 7.55 -4.31 12.68
C GLU A 21 8.62 -4.19 13.77
N LEU A 22 8.67 -3.04 14.43
CA LEU A 22 9.65 -2.76 15.48
C LEU A 22 9.33 -3.50 16.78
N GLY A 23 8.06 -3.48 17.20
CA GLY A 23 7.63 -4.11 18.45
C GLY A 23 7.84 -5.62 18.44
N ARG A 24 7.54 -6.31 17.33
CA ARG A 24 7.83 -7.76 17.16
C ARG A 24 9.31 -8.08 17.24
N ARG A 25 10.17 -7.09 16.97
CA ARG A 25 11.63 -7.22 17.13
C ARG A 25 12.11 -6.80 18.51
N GLY A 26 11.22 -6.51 19.45
CA GLY A 26 11.56 -6.13 20.83
C GLY A 26 12.14 -4.71 20.96
N VAL A 27 11.94 -3.85 19.96
CA VAL A 27 12.33 -2.44 20.01
C VAL A 27 11.31 -1.67 20.85
N ARG A 28 11.78 -0.78 21.73
CA ARG A 28 10.89 0.09 22.49
C ARG A 28 10.41 1.25 21.63
N VAL A 29 9.10 1.27 21.41
CA VAL A 29 8.44 2.21 20.49
C VAL A 29 7.45 3.08 21.25
N MET A 30 7.40 4.37 20.91
CA MET A 30 6.32 5.26 21.29
C MET A 30 5.76 5.95 20.05
N LEU A 31 4.46 5.72 19.79
CA LEU A 31 3.75 6.32 18.68
C LEU A 31 2.79 7.40 19.20
N PHE A 32 2.77 8.55 18.51
CA PHE A 32 1.92 9.68 18.81
C PHE A 32 1.05 10.06 17.62
N ASP A 33 -0.23 10.35 17.88
CA ASP A 33 -1.13 10.94 16.89
C ASP A 33 -1.99 12.03 17.52
N SER A 34 -2.17 13.14 16.83
CA SER A 34 -3.03 14.24 17.26
C SER A 34 -4.53 13.90 17.21
N LYS A 35 -4.93 12.96 16.35
CA LYS A 35 -6.30 12.46 16.25
C LYS A 35 -6.70 11.72 17.52
N LYS A 36 -8.00 11.66 17.78
CA LYS A 36 -8.54 10.97 18.96
C LYS A 36 -8.40 9.45 18.90
N SER A 37 -8.36 8.88 17.69
CA SER A 37 -8.25 7.44 17.43
C SER A 37 -7.80 7.22 15.97
N THR A 38 -7.81 5.96 15.53
CA THR A 38 -7.71 5.57 14.12
C THR A 38 -8.79 6.24 13.27
N THR A 39 -8.62 6.27 11.95
CA THR A 39 -9.55 6.97 11.07
C THR A 39 -10.97 6.41 11.14
N SER A 40 -11.97 7.29 11.21
CA SER A 40 -13.39 6.94 11.08
C SER A 40 -13.93 7.23 9.68
N ASN A 41 -13.34 8.18 8.97
CA ASN A 41 -13.73 8.52 7.61
C ASN A 41 -13.13 7.53 6.61
N PRO A 42 -13.91 7.11 5.61
CA PRO A 42 -13.41 6.27 4.53
C PRO A 42 -12.28 6.96 3.75
N GLN A 43 -11.11 6.30 3.69
CA GLN A 43 -9.96 6.75 2.91
C GLN A 43 -9.57 5.68 1.88
N ALA A 44 -8.38 5.08 1.99
CA ALA A 44 -7.97 4.01 1.08
C ALA A 44 -8.91 2.78 1.17
N ASN A 45 -9.17 2.17 0.01
CA ASN A 45 -10.12 1.04 -0.12
C ASN A 45 -9.51 -0.20 -0.77
N ALA A 46 -8.26 -0.14 -1.22
CA ALA A 46 -7.61 -1.20 -1.97
C ALA A 46 -6.31 -1.61 -1.29
N THR A 47 -6.24 -2.84 -0.79
CA THR A 47 -5.03 -3.49 -0.31
C THR A 47 -4.49 -4.39 -1.41
N GLN A 48 -3.29 -4.07 -1.93
CA GLN A 48 -2.64 -4.85 -2.97
C GLN A 48 -2.12 -6.19 -2.44
N ALA A 49 -1.92 -7.15 -3.34
CA ALA A 49 -1.46 -8.49 -2.98
C ALA A 49 -0.15 -8.48 -2.19
N ARG A 50 0.82 -7.63 -2.55
CA ARG A 50 2.09 -7.52 -1.81
C ARG A 50 1.89 -7.06 -0.37
N THR A 51 1.00 -6.11 -0.13
CA THR A 51 0.63 -5.66 1.22
C THR A 51 -0.05 -6.79 2.01
N MET A 52 -0.93 -7.58 1.35
CA MET A 52 -1.53 -8.76 1.97
C MET A 52 -0.48 -9.82 2.32
N GLU A 53 0.57 -10.01 1.51
CA GLU A 53 1.70 -10.88 1.85
C GLU A 53 2.46 -10.39 3.10
N HIS A 54 2.64 -9.07 3.26
CA HIS A 54 3.22 -8.52 4.49
C HIS A 54 2.31 -8.73 5.70
N TYR A 55 1.00 -8.60 5.54
CA TYR A 55 0.05 -8.93 6.60
C TYR A 55 0.05 -10.43 6.91
N ARG A 56 0.17 -11.30 5.90
CA ARG A 56 0.33 -12.75 6.09
C ARG A 56 1.58 -13.07 6.90
N ARG A 57 2.70 -12.46 6.60
CA ARG A 57 3.95 -12.60 7.37
C ARG A 57 3.80 -12.19 8.84
N LEU A 58 2.93 -11.23 9.12
CA LEU A 58 2.57 -10.81 10.49
C LEU A 58 1.46 -11.67 11.12
N GLY A 59 0.86 -12.61 10.39
CA GLY A 59 -0.28 -13.39 10.87
C GLY A 59 -1.60 -12.62 10.91
N LEU A 60 -1.72 -11.54 10.12
CA LEU A 60 -2.88 -10.63 10.11
C LEU A 60 -3.78 -10.80 8.88
N ALA A 61 -3.34 -11.51 7.84
CA ALA A 61 -4.03 -11.54 6.55
C ALA A 61 -5.45 -12.09 6.65
N ASP A 62 -5.66 -13.20 7.36
CA ASP A 62 -7.00 -13.81 7.50
C ASP A 62 -7.96 -12.90 8.27
N GLU A 63 -7.49 -12.25 9.33
CA GLU A 63 -8.29 -11.30 10.10
C GLU A 63 -8.69 -10.09 9.24
N ILE A 64 -7.74 -9.50 8.50
CA ILE A 64 -7.99 -8.37 7.61
C ILE A 64 -8.93 -8.77 6.47
N ARG A 65 -8.77 -9.98 5.91
CA ARG A 65 -9.61 -10.48 4.83
C ARG A 65 -11.06 -10.73 5.24
N ALA A 66 -11.30 -10.95 6.53
CA ALA A 66 -12.64 -11.09 7.10
C ALA A 66 -13.37 -9.76 7.34
N LEU A 67 -12.71 -8.61 7.10
CA LEU A 67 -13.26 -7.28 7.36
C LEU A 67 -13.83 -6.61 6.10
N GLY A 68 -14.71 -5.65 6.31
CA GLY A 68 -15.27 -4.81 5.26
C GLY A 68 -16.45 -5.47 4.57
N LEU A 69 -16.30 -5.76 3.28
CA LEU A 69 -17.35 -6.38 2.46
C LEU A 69 -17.59 -7.84 2.87
N PRO A 70 -18.83 -8.36 2.73
CA PRO A 70 -19.10 -9.78 2.89
C PRO A 70 -18.17 -10.65 2.04
N SER A 71 -17.81 -11.83 2.54
CA SER A 71 -16.78 -12.67 1.91
C SER A 71 -17.08 -13.07 0.46
N ASP A 72 -18.34 -13.13 0.07
CA ASP A 72 -18.84 -13.47 -1.27
C ASP A 72 -19.26 -12.25 -2.09
N TYR A 73 -19.07 -11.03 -1.54
CA TYR A 73 -19.44 -9.80 -2.25
C TYR A 73 -18.53 -9.58 -3.46
N PRO A 74 -19.11 -9.28 -4.67
CA PRO A 74 -18.33 -9.01 -5.88
C PRO A 74 -17.42 -7.79 -5.72
N THR A 75 -16.12 -7.97 -5.93
CA THR A 75 -15.17 -6.85 -5.84
C THR A 75 -14.93 -6.17 -7.19
N ASP A 76 -15.90 -6.26 -8.08
CA ASP A 76 -15.88 -5.71 -9.42
C ASP A 76 -15.75 -4.18 -9.41
N ILE A 77 -15.21 -3.66 -10.50
CA ILE A 77 -15.31 -2.24 -10.87
C ILE A 77 -16.33 -2.15 -11.99
N ALA A 78 -17.41 -1.41 -11.78
CA ALA A 78 -18.47 -1.24 -12.77
C ALA A 78 -18.67 0.23 -13.11
N TYR A 79 -18.83 0.49 -14.40
CA TYR A 79 -18.97 1.82 -14.97
C TYR A 79 -20.40 1.99 -15.50
N PHE A 80 -21.01 3.12 -15.21
CA PHE A 80 -22.42 3.40 -15.51
C PHE A 80 -22.58 4.80 -16.09
N THR A 81 -23.69 5.01 -16.77
CA THR A 81 -24.18 6.38 -16.97
C THR A 81 -24.70 6.94 -15.65
N ARG A 82 -25.75 6.34 -15.09
CA ARG A 82 -26.21 6.47 -13.70
C ARG A 82 -26.36 5.07 -13.12
N PHE A 83 -26.22 4.92 -11.81
CA PHE A 83 -26.20 3.58 -11.20
C PHE A 83 -27.48 2.77 -11.44
N ALA A 84 -28.63 3.42 -11.57
CA ALA A 84 -29.90 2.75 -11.89
C ALA A 84 -30.23 2.72 -13.42
N LYS A 85 -29.28 3.12 -14.29
CA LYS A 85 -29.49 3.21 -15.74
C LYS A 85 -28.57 2.22 -16.48
N HIS A 86 -27.82 2.66 -17.46
CA HIS A 86 -27.00 1.81 -18.31
C HIS A 86 -25.66 1.45 -17.68
N GLU A 87 -25.34 0.17 -17.55
CA GLU A 87 -23.99 -0.30 -17.31
C GLU A 87 -23.17 -0.19 -18.61
N LEU A 88 -22.04 0.49 -18.56
CA LEU A 88 -21.16 0.76 -19.71
C LEU A 88 -20.08 -0.32 -19.84
N ALA A 89 -19.47 -0.69 -18.72
CA ALA A 89 -18.43 -1.71 -18.67
C ALA A 89 -18.31 -2.28 -17.26
N ARG A 90 -17.74 -3.47 -17.17
CA ARG A 90 -17.40 -4.12 -15.90
C ARG A 90 -16.05 -4.82 -15.99
N PHE A 91 -15.21 -4.61 -14.99
CA PHE A 91 -14.00 -5.37 -14.76
C PHE A 91 -14.20 -6.25 -13.53
N SER A 92 -14.33 -7.56 -13.77
CA SER A 92 -14.62 -8.52 -12.70
C SER A 92 -13.35 -8.90 -11.94
N LEU A 93 -13.46 -8.95 -10.61
CA LEU A 93 -12.43 -9.37 -9.68
C LEU A 93 -13.00 -10.39 -8.70
N PRO A 94 -12.18 -11.33 -8.20
CA PRO A 94 -12.63 -12.35 -7.26
C PRO A 94 -13.10 -11.72 -5.95
N SER A 95 -14.17 -12.27 -5.37
CA SER A 95 -14.57 -11.97 -3.99
C SER A 95 -13.47 -12.38 -2.99
N ALA A 96 -13.57 -11.95 -1.72
CA ALA A 96 -12.60 -12.37 -0.70
C ALA A 96 -12.54 -13.89 -0.53
N ARG A 97 -13.71 -14.58 -0.62
CA ARG A 97 -13.83 -16.04 -0.59
C ARG A 97 -13.18 -16.68 -1.81
N ASP A 98 -13.50 -16.19 -3.01
CA ASP A 98 -12.99 -16.75 -4.26
C ASP A 98 -11.47 -16.52 -4.37
N ALA A 99 -10.98 -15.35 -3.98
CA ALA A 99 -9.56 -15.05 -3.95
C ALA A 99 -8.75 -16.08 -3.12
N LYS A 100 -9.30 -16.51 -1.99
CA LYS A 100 -8.68 -17.52 -1.12
C LYS A 100 -8.66 -18.91 -1.77
N GLN A 101 -9.65 -19.21 -2.61
CA GLN A 101 -9.75 -20.51 -3.32
C GLN A 101 -8.86 -20.56 -4.56
N ILE A 102 -8.82 -19.48 -5.34
CA ILE A 102 -8.13 -19.47 -6.64
C ILE A 102 -6.64 -19.11 -6.54
N VAL A 103 -6.18 -18.49 -5.47
CA VAL A 103 -4.79 -18.02 -5.36
C VAL A 103 -3.77 -19.12 -5.63
N ALA A 104 -4.04 -20.35 -5.19
CA ALA A 104 -3.16 -21.50 -5.39
C ALA A 104 -3.19 -22.05 -6.83
N THR A 105 -4.15 -21.65 -7.65
CA THR A 105 -4.28 -22.08 -9.05
C THR A 105 -3.67 -21.10 -10.04
N LEU A 106 -3.29 -19.91 -9.56
CA LEU A 106 -2.73 -18.85 -10.40
C LEU A 106 -1.22 -19.02 -10.56
N SER A 107 -0.73 -18.72 -11.75
CA SER A 107 0.67 -18.79 -12.14
C SER A 107 1.11 -17.50 -12.85
N GLY A 108 2.37 -17.45 -13.28
CA GLY A 108 2.93 -16.33 -14.03
C GLY A 108 2.86 -15.02 -13.24
N SER A 109 2.29 -13.98 -13.81
CA SER A 109 2.22 -12.65 -13.20
C SER A 109 1.48 -12.60 -11.87
N TRP A 110 0.57 -13.53 -11.61
CA TRP A 110 -0.21 -13.60 -10.37
C TRP A 110 0.20 -14.75 -9.45
N SER A 111 1.38 -15.35 -9.64
CA SER A 111 1.94 -16.31 -8.68
C SER A 111 2.26 -15.61 -7.36
N ALA A 112 1.40 -15.79 -6.35
CA ALA A 112 1.44 -15.07 -5.09
C ALA A 112 0.87 -15.89 -3.93
N ALA A 113 1.29 -15.56 -2.70
CA ALA A 113 0.73 -16.13 -1.48
C ALA A 113 -0.64 -15.53 -1.14
N GLU A 114 -0.94 -14.33 -1.64
CA GLU A 114 -2.17 -13.58 -1.41
C GLU A 114 -2.61 -12.86 -2.68
N LEU A 115 -3.91 -12.68 -2.86
CA LEU A 115 -4.49 -11.77 -3.85
C LEU A 115 -4.90 -10.44 -3.22
N PRO A 116 -5.15 -9.38 -4.02
CA PRO A 116 -5.63 -8.11 -3.51
C PRO A 116 -6.90 -8.28 -2.68
N HIS A 117 -7.12 -7.37 -1.74
CA HIS A 117 -8.32 -7.34 -0.90
C HIS A 117 -8.96 -5.95 -0.93
N ARG A 118 -10.29 -5.92 -0.96
CA ARG A 118 -11.08 -4.68 -0.95
C ARG A 118 -11.64 -4.47 0.46
N CYS A 119 -10.91 -3.69 1.24
CA CYS A 119 -11.29 -3.33 2.59
C CYS A 119 -10.87 -1.89 2.85
N ASN A 120 -11.76 -1.11 3.44
CA ASN A 120 -11.45 0.27 3.76
C ASN A 120 -10.46 0.37 4.92
N GLN A 121 -9.57 1.34 4.84
CA GLN A 121 -8.55 1.66 5.84
C GLN A 121 -9.12 1.79 7.26
N LYS A 122 -10.35 2.32 7.42
CA LYS A 122 -11.02 2.45 8.73
C LYS A 122 -11.20 1.12 9.47
N PHE A 123 -11.25 0.00 8.77
CA PHE A 123 -11.33 -1.34 9.35
C PHE A 123 -9.95 -1.94 9.63
N ILE A 124 -8.95 -1.61 8.81
CA ILE A 124 -7.59 -2.17 8.91
C ILE A 124 -6.78 -1.51 10.04
N GLU A 125 -6.86 -0.19 10.17
CA GLU A 125 -6.10 0.53 11.22
C GLU A 125 -6.38 0.04 12.65
N PRO A 126 -7.63 -0.24 13.07
CA PRO A 126 -7.90 -0.82 14.39
C PRO A 126 -7.23 -2.18 14.62
N VAL A 127 -7.12 -3.01 13.57
CA VAL A 127 -6.39 -4.31 13.66
C VAL A 127 -4.91 -4.06 13.89
N LEU A 128 -4.27 -3.24 13.05
CA LEU A 128 -2.86 -2.90 13.18
C LEU A 128 -2.55 -2.29 14.55
N ARG A 129 -3.42 -1.40 15.03
CA ARG A 129 -3.31 -0.77 16.34
C ARG A 129 -3.38 -1.81 17.46
N ARG A 130 -4.41 -2.64 17.50
CA ARG A 130 -4.60 -3.65 18.54
C ARG A 130 -3.42 -4.61 18.62
N HIS A 131 -2.92 -5.07 17.48
CA HIS A 131 -1.75 -5.94 17.42
C HIS A 131 -0.48 -5.23 17.90
N ALA A 132 -0.28 -3.98 17.54
CA ALA A 132 0.86 -3.18 18.02
C ALA A 132 0.80 -2.93 19.53
N GLU A 133 -0.38 -2.57 20.06
CA GLU A 133 -0.61 -2.32 21.52
C GLU A 133 -0.40 -3.60 22.35
N ALA A 134 -0.59 -4.78 21.77
CA ALA A 134 -0.34 -6.06 22.45
C ALA A 134 1.16 -6.43 22.53
N LEU A 135 2.05 -5.73 21.81
CA LEU A 135 3.49 -6.04 21.81
C LEU A 135 4.19 -5.39 23.00
N PRO A 136 4.99 -6.15 23.77
CA PRO A 136 5.80 -5.58 24.85
C PRO A 136 6.70 -4.46 24.34
N GLY A 137 6.73 -3.33 25.04
CA GLY A 137 7.59 -2.19 24.67
C GLY A 137 6.98 -1.24 23.64
N VAL A 138 5.78 -1.49 23.12
CA VAL A 138 5.06 -0.55 22.26
C VAL A 138 4.04 0.25 23.07
N THR A 139 4.09 1.56 22.94
CA THR A 139 3.13 2.49 23.54
C THR A 139 2.52 3.36 22.46
N ILE A 140 1.20 3.40 22.34
CA ILE A 140 0.48 4.24 21.36
C ILE A 140 -0.31 5.30 22.12
N ARG A 141 -0.15 6.58 21.74
CA ARG A 141 -0.79 7.74 22.36
C ARG A 141 -1.55 8.55 21.32
N TYR A 142 -2.83 8.28 21.19
CA TYR A 142 -3.76 9.14 20.45
C TYR A 142 -4.14 10.40 21.26
N ALA A 143 -4.76 11.36 20.61
CA ALA A 143 -5.06 12.68 21.12
C ALA A 143 -3.81 13.38 21.71
N THR A 144 -2.64 13.05 21.15
CA THR A 144 -1.33 13.47 21.63
C THR A 144 -0.43 13.75 20.43
N GLY A 145 -0.46 14.99 19.95
CA GLY A 145 0.40 15.42 18.84
C GLY A 145 1.79 15.85 19.32
N MET A 146 2.80 15.59 18.52
CA MET A 146 4.10 16.24 18.66
C MET A 146 3.96 17.73 18.33
N THR A 147 4.72 18.57 19.01
CA THR A 147 4.79 20.03 18.77
C THR A 147 6.16 20.48 18.27
N GLY A 148 7.18 19.65 18.36
CA GLY A 148 8.53 19.93 17.89
C GLY A 148 9.47 18.75 18.09
N PHE A 149 10.64 18.84 17.49
CA PHE A 149 11.76 17.90 17.71
C PHE A 149 13.11 18.57 17.46
N ARG A 150 14.17 17.98 18.02
CA ARG A 150 15.57 18.39 17.83
C ARG A 150 16.45 17.15 17.68
N ASP A 151 17.15 17.02 16.56
CA ASP A 151 18.20 16.00 16.39
C ASP A 151 19.51 16.55 16.97
N LEU A 152 20.00 15.92 18.03
CA LEU A 152 21.23 16.26 18.73
C LEU A 152 22.45 15.43 18.28
N GLY A 153 22.34 14.73 17.13
CA GLY A 153 23.39 13.87 16.59
C GLY A 153 23.49 12.50 17.28
N GLY A 154 23.44 12.44 18.62
CA GLY A 154 23.43 11.18 19.39
C GLY A 154 22.04 10.64 19.70
N ARG A 155 21.06 11.53 19.83
CA ARG A 155 19.65 11.24 20.13
C ARG A 155 18.77 12.32 19.54
N VAL A 156 17.47 12.03 19.48
CA VAL A 156 16.43 13.02 19.13
C VAL A 156 15.61 13.35 20.37
N GLU A 157 15.37 14.62 20.61
CA GLU A 157 14.40 15.11 21.59
C GLU A 157 13.11 15.48 20.88
N ILE A 158 11.99 15.07 21.41
CA ILE A 158 10.66 15.38 20.88
C ILE A 158 9.81 16.03 21.95
N ASP A 159 9.09 17.08 21.58
CA ASP A 159 8.21 17.82 22.47
C ASP A 159 6.76 17.38 22.23
N VAL A 160 6.09 16.88 23.28
CA VAL A 160 4.76 16.30 23.24
C VAL A 160 3.95 16.76 24.44
N LYS A 161 2.92 17.59 24.22
CA LYS A 161 1.99 18.04 25.29
C LYS A 161 2.70 18.47 26.58
N GLY A 162 3.76 19.28 26.46
CA GLY A 162 4.45 19.83 27.64
C GLY A 162 5.47 18.88 28.30
N GLU A 163 5.68 17.68 27.77
CA GLU A 163 6.77 16.79 28.15
C GLU A 163 7.79 16.65 27.02
N THR A 164 9.08 16.53 27.38
CA THR A 164 10.14 16.19 26.42
C THR A 164 10.50 14.72 26.58
N ILE A 165 10.48 13.99 25.45
CA ILE A 165 10.82 12.57 25.37
C ILE A 165 12.07 12.42 24.52
N THR A 166 12.97 11.51 24.88
CA THR A 166 14.17 11.21 24.11
C THR A 166 14.03 9.89 23.36
N CYS A 167 14.55 9.84 22.14
CA CYS A 167 14.64 8.62 21.36
C CYS A 167 15.95 8.53 20.58
N LYS A 168 16.31 7.32 20.13
CA LYS A 168 17.49 7.14 19.25
C LYS A 168 17.17 7.55 17.82
N TYR A 169 15.93 7.29 17.37
CA TYR A 169 15.44 7.63 16.04
C TYR A 169 14.01 8.14 16.09
N LEU A 170 13.67 9.10 15.22
CA LEU A 170 12.32 9.60 14.99
C LEU A 170 11.87 9.24 13.59
N VAL A 171 10.62 8.78 13.44
CA VAL A 171 10.01 8.54 12.13
C VAL A 171 8.73 9.37 12.00
N GLY A 172 8.69 10.27 11.02
CA GLY A 172 7.52 11.04 10.62
C GLY A 172 6.66 10.23 9.65
N ALA A 173 5.52 9.74 10.12
CA ALA A 173 4.42 9.15 9.36
C ALA A 173 3.15 10.00 9.54
N ASP A 174 3.32 11.31 9.67
CA ASP A 174 2.36 12.32 10.14
C ASP A 174 1.60 12.99 8.99
N GLY A 175 1.53 12.31 7.84
CA GLY A 175 0.65 12.64 6.73
C GLY A 175 1.14 13.79 5.83
N PRO A 176 0.27 14.28 4.92
CA PRO A 176 0.69 15.20 3.85
C PRO A 176 1.20 16.54 4.36
N ARG A 177 0.72 16.99 5.53
CA ARG A 177 1.15 18.23 6.19
C ARG A 177 2.26 17.99 7.22
N SER A 178 3.01 16.91 7.08
CA SER A 178 4.03 16.44 8.02
C SER A 178 4.86 17.56 8.64
N MET A 179 4.76 17.68 9.95
CA MET A 179 5.60 18.59 10.74
C MET A 179 7.06 18.10 10.74
N VAL A 180 7.25 16.77 10.76
CA VAL A 180 8.60 16.18 10.75
C VAL A 180 9.31 16.51 9.43
N ARG A 181 8.65 16.29 8.28
CA ARG A 181 9.22 16.67 6.97
C ARG A 181 9.59 18.15 6.93
N GLN A 182 8.67 19.02 7.33
CA GLN A 182 8.87 20.48 7.31
C GLN A 182 10.00 20.90 8.26
N GLY A 183 10.04 20.34 9.46
CA GLY A 183 11.10 20.59 10.44
C GLY A 183 12.50 20.16 9.98
N LEU A 184 12.58 19.18 9.10
CA LEU A 184 13.82 18.77 8.44
C LEU A 184 14.20 19.68 7.26
N GLY A 185 13.34 20.60 6.83
CA GLY A 185 13.52 21.38 5.60
C GLY A 185 13.45 20.54 4.33
N ILE A 186 12.81 19.37 4.38
CA ILE A 186 12.61 18.47 3.24
C ILE A 186 11.40 18.96 2.44
N ARG A 187 11.56 19.05 1.11
CA ARG A 187 10.53 19.53 0.20
C ARG A 187 9.99 18.40 -0.66
N TYR A 188 8.72 18.54 -1.06
CA TYR A 188 8.20 17.73 -2.15
C TYR A 188 8.71 18.23 -3.49
N ALA A 189 9.02 17.30 -4.37
CA ALA A 189 9.26 17.51 -5.79
C ALA A 189 8.18 16.78 -6.59
N GLY A 190 7.83 17.29 -7.76
CA GLY A 190 6.81 16.74 -8.64
C GLY A 190 5.72 17.75 -8.97
N GLU A 191 4.57 17.24 -9.39
CA GLU A 191 3.45 18.04 -9.84
C GLU A 191 2.36 18.12 -8.78
N THR A 192 1.80 19.31 -8.61
CA THR A 192 0.65 19.56 -7.73
C THR A 192 -0.37 20.43 -8.43
N GLY A 193 -1.65 20.29 -8.07
CA GLY A 193 -2.72 21.12 -8.63
C GLY A 193 -3.00 20.84 -10.12
N VAL A 194 -2.68 19.64 -10.59
CA VAL A 194 -3.04 19.24 -11.97
C VAL A 194 -4.56 19.26 -12.09
N VAL A 195 -5.06 20.12 -12.97
CA VAL A 195 -6.49 20.24 -13.24
C VAL A 195 -6.86 19.23 -14.31
N ARG A 196 -7.80 18.34 -13.97
CA ARG A 196 -8.48 17.42 -14.89
C ARG A 196 -9.97 17.58 -14.65
N ASP A 197 -10.78 17.22 -15.60
CA ASP A 197 -12.24 17.24 -15.42
C ASP A 197 -12.74 16.18 -14.42
N PHE A 198 -11.89 15.18 -14.11
CA PHE A 198 -12.15 14.20 -13.08
C PHE A 198 -10.82 13.71 -12.46
N VAL A 199 -10.84 13.48 -11.15
CA VAL A 199 -9.65 13.08 -10.36
C VAL A 199 -8.49 14.09 -10.49
N GLY A 200 -8.84 15.38 -10.61
CA GLY A 200 -7.89 16.49 -10.63
C GLY A 200 -8.54 17.77 -10.14
N GLY A 201 -8.08 18.31 -9.01
CA GLY A 201 -8.67 19.48 -8.37
C GLY A 201 -9.36 19.18 -7.04
N ARG A 202 -10.35 20.00 -6.66
CA ARG A 202 -11.05 19.86 -5.38
C ARG A 202 -12.14 18.79 -5.46
N MET A 203 -11.99 17.74 -4.69
CA MET A 203 -12.94 16.63 -4.58
C MET A 203 -13.84 16.81 -3.36
N HIS A 204 -15.12 16.46 -3.51
CA HIS A 204 -16.08 16.34 -2.42
C HIS A 204 -16.34 14.87 -2.11
N ALA A 205 -16.22 14.50 -0.85
CA ALA A 205 -16.43 13.17 -0.34
C ALA A 205 -17.66 13.16 0.58
N VAL A 206 -18.59 12.23 0.33
CA VAL A 206 -19.78 12.00 1.15
C VAL A 206 -19.81 10.56 1.61
N TYR A 207 -19.67 10.33 2.90
CA TYR A 207 -19.91 9.02 3.49
C TYR A 207 -21.38 8.93 3.86
N ALA A 208 -22.10 7.97 3.28
CA ALA A 208 -23.55 7.91 3.34
C ALA A 208 -24.08 6.49 3.53
N ARG A 209 -25.29 6.39 4.12
CA ARG A 209 -26.14 5.20 4.09
C ARG A 209 -27.24 5.37 3.06
N ILE A 210 -27.46 4.32 2.25
CA ILE A 210 -28.46 4.24 1.20
C ILE A 210 -29.14 2.86 1.28
N PRO A 211 -30.07 2.64 2.24
CA PRO A 211 -30.57 1.30 2.56
C PRO A 211 -31.25 0.58 1.40
N GLU A 212 -31.84 1.33 0.47
CA GLU A 212 -32.57 0.79 -0.67
C GLU A 212 -31.72 0.59 -1.93
N PHE A 213 -30.42 0.92 -1.88
CA PHE A 213 -29.56 0.93 -3.07
C PHE A 213 -29.60 -0.38 -3.84
N TYR A 214 -29.31 -1.50 -3.20
CA TYR A 214 -29.26 -2.80 -3.89
C TYR A 214 -30.61 -3.36 -4.31
N ARG A 215 -31.71 -2.85 -3.74
CA ARG A 215 -33.06 -3.21 -4.17
C ARG A 215 -33.51 -2.40 -5.40
N ALA A 216 -33.08 -1.14 -5.46
CA ALA A 216 -33.52 -0.19 -6.47
C ALA A 216 -32.63 -0.18 -7.72
N VAL A 217 -31.33 -0.48 -7.57
CA VAL A 217 -30.36 -0.52 -8.67
C VAL A 217 -30.42 -1.91 -9.33
N PRO A 218 -30.79 -2.02 -10.62
CA PRO A 218 -31.08 -3.33 -11.26
C PRO A 218 -29.84 -4.10 -11.69
N HIS A 219 -28.65 -3.66 -11.30
CA HIS A 219 -27.40 -4.27 -11.70
C HIS A 219 -26.82 -5.15 -10.59
N ARG A 220 -25.97 -6.11 -10.99
CA ARG A 220 -25.18 -6.90 -10.05
C ARG A 220 -24.32 -5.95 -9.17
N PRO A 221 -24.24 -6.18 -7.85
CA PRO A 221 -23.39 -5.38 -6.98
C PRO A 221 -21.94 -5.32 -7.49
N ALA A 222 -21.29 -4.19 -7.20
CA ALA A 222 -19.87 -3.97 -7.46
C ALA A 222 -19.23 -3.26 -6.27
N TRP A 223 -17.96 -3.57 -5.99
CA TRP A 223 -17.21 -2.81 -4.99
C TRP A 223 -17.07 -1.35 -5.38
N MET A 224 -16.63 -1.07 -6.62
CA MET A 224 -16.42 0.27 -7.13
C MET A 224 -17.47 0.60 -8.19
N ASN A 225 -18.38 1.49 -7.88
CA ASN A 225 -19.36 2.01 -8.82
C ASN A 225 -18.84 3.35 -9.34
N VAL A 226 -18.66 3.48 -10.67
CA VAL A 226 -18.15 4.69 -11.31
C VAL A 226 -19.22 5.20 -12.28
N SER A 227 -19.56 6.48 -12.21
CA SER A 227 -20.57 7.09 -13.07
C SER A 227 -19.97 8.13 -14.01
N PHE A 228 -20.34 8.01 -15.28
CA PHE A 228 -20.06 8.95 -16.37
C PHE A 228 -21.36 9.36 -17.03
N ASN A 229 -21.94 10.46 -16.59
CA ASN A 229 -23.14 11.02 -17.16
C ASN A 229 -22.90 12.47 -17.63
N ARG A 230 -23.90 13.07 -18.27
CA ARG A 230 -23.80 14.45 -18.78
C ARG A 230 -23.69 15.52 -17.68
N ASP A 231 -24.10 15.15 -16.44
CA ASP A 231 -24.12 16.13 -15.35
C ASP A 231 -22.84 16.07 -14.53
N ARG A 232 -22.39 14.86 -14.14
CA ARG A 232 -21.29 14.73 -13.18
C ARG A 232 -20.62 13.36 -13.26
N ARG A 233 -19.29 13.35 -13.09
CA ARG A 233 -18.52 12.12 -12.90
C ARG A 233 -18.32 11.86 -11.41
N CYS A 234 -18.41 10.61 -11.01
CA CYS A 234 -18.15 10.21 -9.62
C CYS A 234 -17.62 8.79 -9.53
N PHE A 235 -17.03 8.45 -8.39
CA PHE A 235 -16.82 7.07 -7.98
C PHE A 235 -17.40 6.85 -6.58
N MET A 236 -17.96 5.68 -6.34
CA MET A 236 -18.66 5.34 -5.11
C MET A 236 -18.34 3.89 -4.69
N PRO A 237 -17.26 3.64 -3.95
CA PRO A 237 -17.00 2.34 -3.37
C PRO A 237 -18.03 1.96 -2.31
N ALA A 238 -18.45 0.69 -2.35
CA ALA A 238 -19.22 0.05 -1.28
C ALA A 238 -18.31 -0.20 -0.08
N MET A 239 -18.82 0.06 1.13
CA MET A 239 -18.05 -0.01 2.37
C MET A 239 -18.31 -1.27 3.16
N ASP A 240 -19.58 -1.64 3.31
CA ASP A 240 -20.04 -2.78 4.10
C ASP A 240 -20.80 -3.84 3.27
N GLY A 241 -21.05 -3.55 1.99
CA GLY A 241 -21.84 -4.39 1.08
C GLY A 241 -23.32 -4.47 1.42
N LYS A 242 -23.83 -3.58 2.28
CA LYS A 242 -25.23 -3.50 2.71
C LYS A 242 -25.85 -2.16 2.39
N GLU A 243 -25.40 -1.11 3.01
CA GLU A 243 -26.00 0.21 2.89
C GLU A 243 -25.00 1.37 2.92
N GLU A 244 -23.73 1.13 3.30
CA GLU A 244 -22.74 2.18 3.45
C GLU A 244 -21.88 2.34 2.19
N PHE A 245 -21.73 3.60 1.74
CA PHE A 245 -20.99 3.99 0.55
C PHE A 245 -20.16 5.25 0.80
N ALA A 246 -19.02 5.35 0.12
CA ALA A 246 -18.22 6.57 0.09
C ALA A 246 -18.30 7.21 -1.30
N TYR A 247 -19.17 8.16 -1.48
CA TYR A 247 -19.35 8.89 -2.73
C TYR A 247 -18.29 9.97 -2.88
N HIS A 248 -17.65 10.04 -4.05
CA HIS A 248 -16.64 11.04 -4.38
C HIS A 248 -16.95 11.67 -5.74
N THR A 249 -16.96 13.00 -5.80
CA THR A 249 -17.12 13.75 -7.04
C THR A 249 -16.26 15.01 -7.01
N GLN A 250 -15.88 15.52 -8.17
CA GLN A 250 -15.13 16.75 -8.28
C GLN A 250 -16.08 17.97 -8.17
N LEU A 251 -15.68 18.95 -7.35
CA LEU A 251 -16.36 20.24 -7.32
C LEU A 251 -16.07 21.00 -8.62
N ARG A 252 -17.11 21.57 -9.21
CA ARG A 252 -17.00 22.42 -10.38
C ARG A 252 -16.44 23.79 -10.01
N SER A 253 -15.96 24.56 -10.98
CA SER A 253 -15.36 25.88 -10.76
C SER A 253 -16.27 26.90 -10.06
N HIS A 254 -17.59 26.74 -10.22
CA HIS A 254 -18.61 27.61 -9.59
C HIS A 254 -19.12 27.05 -8.24
N GLU A 255 -18.69 25.84 -7.82
CA GLU A 255 -19.11 25.22 -6.57
C GLU A 255 -18.06 25.48 -5.48
N ASN A 256 -18.51 26.10 -4.38
CA ASN A 256 -17.67 26.29 -3.21
C ASN A 256 -17.97 25.18 -2.19
N GLU A 257 -16.93 24.57 -1.60
CA GLU A 257 -17.08 23.51 -0.59
C GLU A 257 -17.95 23.93 0.60
N LYS A 258 -17.91 25.22 0.98
CA LYS A 258 -18.69 25.77 2.10
C LYS A 258 -20.18 25.85 1.81
N ASP A 259 -20.55 25.87 0.54
CA ASP A 259 -21.96 25.98 0.08
C ASP A 259 -22.60 24.61 -0.18
N VAL A 260 -21.81 23.51 -0.08
CA VAL A 260 -22.35 22.15 -0.21
C VAL A 260 -22.90 21.72 1.13
N THR A 261 -24.20 21.93 1.33
CA THR A 261 -24.97 21.44 2.49
C THR A 261 -25.24 19.94 2.39
N ASP A 262 -25.84 19.33 3.42
CA ASP A 262 -26.26 17.92 3.37
C ASP A 262 -27.31 17.69 2.29
N GLU A 263 -28.25 18.64 2.13
CA GLU A 263 -29.29 18.56 1.08
C GLU A 263 -28.69 18.59 -0.33
N LYS A 264 -27.68 19.42 -0.57
CA LYS A 264 -26.96 19.44 -1.86
C LYS A 264 -26.16 18.15 -2.08
N ALA A 265 -25.51 17.63 -1.04
CA ALA A 265 -24.79 16.37 -1.11
C ALA A 265 -25.74 15.20 -1.42
N ILE A 266 -26.91 15.14 -0.76
CA ILE A 266 -27.97 14.18 -1.03
C ILE A 266 -28.44 14.29 -2.50
N ALA A 267 -28.72 15.49 -2.96
CA ALA A 267 -29.14 15.72 -4.35
C ALA A 267 -28.08 15.25 -5.37
N MET A 268 -26.78 15.49 -5.11
CA MET A 268 -25.69 14.98 -5.95
C MET A 268 -25.66 13.45 -6.02
N VAL A 269 -25.82 12.79 -4.88
CA VAL A 269 -25.85 11.32 -4.79
C VAL A 269 -27.07 10.77 -5.53
N GLN A 270 -28.28 11.32 -5.28
CA GLN A 270 -29.52 10.91 -5.94
C GLN A 270 -29.47 11.12 -7.47
N ALA A 271 -28.94 12.25 -7.92
CA ALA A 271 -28.75 12.51 -9.35
C ALA A 271 -27.81 11.49 -10.00
N THR A 272 -26.74 11.09 -9.29
CA THR A 272 -25.82 10.05 -9.79
C THR A 272 -26.44 8.66 -9.80
N ILE A 273 -27.27 8.34 -8.80
CA ILE A 273 -28.01 7.07 -8.79
C ILE A 273 -29.05 7.06 -9.93
N GLY A 274 -29.67 8.22 -10.22
CA GLY A 274 -30.78 8.36 -11.19
C GLY A 274 -32.13 8.01 -10.60
N LEU A 275 -32.24 7.94 -9.27
CA LEU A 275 -33.47 7.67 -8.49
C LEU A 275 -33.46 8.49 -7.20
N PRO A 276 -34.63 8.95 -6.69
CA PRO A 276 -34.76 9.73 -5.47
C PRO A 276 -34.75 8.84 -4.20
N LEU A 277 -33.71 8.03 -4.03
CA LEU A 277 -33.57 7.14 -2.87
C LEU A 277 -33.30 7.93 -1.60
N GLY A 278 -33.67 7.37 -0.45
CA GLY A 278 -33.28 7.89 0.87
C GLY A 278 -31.76 7.82 1.05
N VAL A 279 -31.13 8.97 1.33
CA VAL A 279 -29.69 9.08 1.57
C VAL A 279 -29.49 9.72 2.94
N GLN A 280 -28.83 9.02 3.86
CA GLN A 280 -28.40 9.55 5.15
C GLN A 280 -26.91 9.92 5.08
N VAL A 281 -26.59 11.19 5.19
CA VAL A 281 -25.19 11.66 5.26
C VAL A 281 -24.61 11.36 6.63
N LEU A 282 -23.53 10.58 6.68
CA LEU A 282 -22.79 10.25 7.90
C LEU A 282 -21.65 11.23 8.16
N SER A 283 -20.95 11.63 7.12
CA SER A 283 -19.94 12.69 7.15
C SER A 283 -19.69 13.25 5.75
N ARG A 284 -19.18 14.48 5.70
CA ARG A 284 -18.69 15.13 4.47
C ARG A 284 -17.29 15.67 4.70
N ASP A 285 -16.46 15.60 3.68
CA ASP A 285 -15.12 16.17 3.68
C ASP A 285 -14.73 16.59 2.27
N THR A 286 -13.67 17.35 2.16
CA THR A 286 -13.07 17.72 0.88
C THR A 286 -11.59 17.41 0.90
N TRP A 287 -11.09 16.98 -0.25
CA TRP A 287 -9.69 16.69 -0.44
C TRP A 287 -9.23 17.15 -1.83
N THR A 288 -7.94 17.27 -2.03
CA THR A 288 -7.39 17.70 -3.32
C THR A 288 -6.79 16.51 -4.04
N ALA A 289 -7.31 16.23 -5.23
CA ALA A 289 -6.70 15.30 -6.18
C ALA A 289 -5.62 16.00 -7.02
N GLY A 290 -4.88 15.22 -7.82
CA GLY A 290 -3.87 15.77 -8.74
C GLY A 290 -2.53 16.07 -8.08
N HIS A 291 -2.24 15.46 -6.93
CA HIS A 291 -0.91 15.42 -6.36
C HIS A 291 -0.13 14.24 -6.92
N SER A 292 1.07 14.50 -7.43
CA SER A 292 2.07 13.52 -7.85
C SER A 292 3.41 13.98 -7.30
N LEU A 293 3.59 13.82 -5.97
CA LEU A 293 4.69 14.43 -5.23
C LEU A 293 5.52 13.36 -4.51
N VAL A 294 6.84 13.52 -4.57
CA VAL A 294 7.79 12.72 -3.78
C VAL A 294 8.76 13.66 -3.08
N ALA A 295 9.03 13.42 -1.82
CA ALA A 295 10.02 14.18 -1.06
C ALA A 295 11.42 14.03 -1.68
N ASP A 296 12.19 15.12 -1.69
CA ASP A 296 13.55 15.14 -2.22
C ASP A 296 14.51 14.26 -1.39
N ARG A 297 14.19 14.06 -0.11
CA ARG A 297 14.86 13.14 0.81
C ARG A 297 13.85 12.41 1.69
N PHE A 298 14.23 11.19 2.15
CA PHE A 298 13.42 10.40 3.08
C PHE A 298 14.06 10.35 4.48
N GLN A 299 15.22 10.97 4.63
CA GLN A 299 15.99 10.94 5.87
C GLN A 299 16.92 12.15 6.00
N ARG A 300 17.10 12.62 7.23
CA ARG A 300 18.19 13.52 7.61
C ARG A 300 18.64 13.16 9.04
N GLY A 301 19.92 12.82 9.21
CA GLY A 301 20.44 12.41 10.51
C GLY A 301 19.72 11.19 11.07
N ARG A 302 19.14 11.33 12.27
CA ARG A 302 18.39 10.29 12.97
C ARG A 302 16.88 10.34 12.74
N VAL A 303 16.43 11.16 11.80
CA VAL A 303 15.02 11.40 11.54
C VAL A 303 14.67 10.93 10.13
N PHE A 304 13.63 10.14 10.03
CA PHE A 304 13.11 9.52 8.80
C PHE A 304 11.69 9.99 8.53
N ILE A 305 11.25 9.92 7.27
CA ILE A 305 9.85 10.11 6.89
C ILE A 305 9.38 8.94 6.02
N GLY A 306 8.08 8.61 6.11
CA GLY A 306 7.44 7.56 5.31
C GLY A 306 5.95 7.83 5.09
N GLY A 307 5.34 7.09 4.18
CA GLY A 307 3.95 7.30 3.78
C GLY A 307 3.71 8.68 3.22
N ASP A 308 2.54 9.27 3.49
CA ASP A 308 2.17 10.59 2.96
C ASP A 308 3.12 11.72 3.39
N ALA A 309 3.92 11.55 4.42
CA ALA A 309 4.98 12.48 4.75
C ALA A 309 6.11 12.47 3.70
N ALA A 310 6.29 11.37 2.97
CA ALA A 310 7.33 11.18 1.97
C ALA A 310 6.81 11.27 0.52
N HIS A 311 5.56 10.89 0.25
CA HIS A 311 5.01 10.85 -1.11
C HIS A 311 3.49 11.01 -1.12
N LEU A 312 2.97 11.77 -2.07
CA LEU A 312 1.54 11.98 -2.27
C LEU A 312 1.12 11.50 -3.65
N PHE A 313 0.06 10.72 -3.67
CA PHE A 313 -0.47 10.07 -4.86
C PHE A 313 -1.79 10.69 -5.29
N THR A 314 -2.03 10.71 -6.60
CA THR A 314 -3.40 10.67 -7.10
C THR A 314 -4.02 9.33 -6.70
N PRO A 315 -5.30 9.25 -6.30
CA PRO A 315 -5.86 8.07 -5.62
C PRO A 315 -6.14 6.86 -6.52
N THR A 316 -5.72 6.89 -7.77
CA THR A 316 -5.89 5.81 -8.75
C THR A 316 -4.97 4.61 -8.48
N GLY A 317 -5.39 3.41 -8.85
CA GLY A 317 -4.67 2.16 -8.62
C GLY A 317 -4.54 1.76 -7.14
N GLY A 318 -4.93 2.61 -6.19
CA GLY A 318 -4.81 2.35 -4.75
C GLY A 318 -3.36 2.26 -4.25
N LEU A 319 -2.41 3.01 -4.84
CA LEU A 319 -0.97 2.81 -4.63
C LEU A 319 -0.43 3.48 -3.36
N GLY A 320 -0.99 4.61 -2.93
CA GLY A 320 -0.45 5.41 -1.81
C GLY A 320 -0.37 4.63 -0.50
N TYR A 321 -1.48 4.06 -0.06
CA TYR A 321 -1.57 3.23 1.14
C TYR A 321 -0.58 2.05 1.11
N ASN A 322 -0.52 1.34 -0.01
CA ASN A 322 0.33 0.16 -0.17
C ASN A 322 1.81 0.53 -0.14
N THR A 323 2.21 1.62 -0.81
CA THR A 323 3.58 2.14 -0.77
C THR A 323 3.98 2.55 0.66
N ALA A 324 3.05 3.15 1.41
CA ALA A 324 3.26 3.54 2.81
C ALA A 324 3.50 2.34 3.74
N VAL A 325 2.77 1.24 3.55
CA VAL A 325 3.00 -0.02 4.29
C VAL A 325 4.38 -0.60 3.98
N GLU A 326 4.79 -0.62 2.71
CA GLU A 326 6.11 -1.10 2.32
C GLU A 326 7.26 -0.23 2.86
N ASP A 327 7.07 1.09 2.99
CA ASP A 327 8.06 1.96 3.65
C ASP A 327 8.31 1.51 5.08
N ALA A 328 7.24 1.21 5.82
CA ALA A 328 7.32 0.73 7.20
C ALA A 328 8.01 -0.64 7.31
N VAL A 329 7.69 -1.56 6.40
CA VAL A 329 8.33 -2.89 6.35
C VAL A 329 9.83 -2.76 6.07
N ASN A 330 10.21 -1.94 5.10
CA ASN A 330 11.61 -1.73 4.72
C ASN A 330 12.42 -1.06 5.83
N LEU A 331 11.87 0.00 6.46
CA LEU A 331 12.56 0.74 7.52
C LEU A 331 12.61 -0.04 8.83
N GLY A 332 11.56 -0.80 9.15
CA GLY A 332 11.38 -1.46 10.45
C GLY A 332 12.50 -2.44 10.78
N TRP A 333 12.82 -3.36 9.86
CA TRP A 333 13.89 -4.33 10.11
C TRP A 333 15.28 -3.68 10.16
N LYS A 334 15.51 -2.62 9.35
CA LYS A 334 16.80 -1.91 9.31
C LYS A 334 17.06 -1.18 10.62
N LEU A 335 16.07 -0.45 11.14
CA LEU A 335 16.16 0.20 12.44
C LEU A 335 16.41 -0.82 13.56
N ALA A 336 15.68 -1.93 13.55
CA ALA A 336 15.85 -2.98 14.55
C ALA A 336 17.25 -3.62 14.49
N ALA A 337 17.76 -3.94 13.30
CA ALA A 337 19.10 -4.52 13.12
C ALA A 337 20.21 -3.59 13.62
N VAL A 338 20.09 -2.30 13.35
CA VAL A 338 21.05 -1.30 13.85
C VAL A 338 20.95 -1.12 15.36
N LEU A 339 19.73 -1.04 15.90
CA LEU A 339 19.50 -0.89 17.35
C LEU A 339 20.00 -2.08 18.17
N LYS A 340 19.91 -3.29 17.62
CA LYS A 340 20.44 -4.54 18.21
C LYS A 340 21.94 -4.72 17.99
N GLY A 341 22.60 -3.83 17.28
CA GLY A 341 24.01 -3.93 16.92
C GLY A 341 24.30 -5.09 15.95
N GLN A 342 23.32 -5.55 15.20
CA GLN A 342 23.48 -6.58 14.16
C GLN A 342 24.03 -5.98 12.85
N ALA A 343 23.75 -4.72 12.58
CA ALA A 343 24.20 -4.00 11.40
C ALA A 343 24.85 -2.66 11.76
N GLY A 344 25.68 -2.14 10.86
CA GLY A 344 26.22 -0.78 10.95
C GLY A 344 25.15 0.27 10.64
N THR A 345 25.33 1.49 11.17
CA THR A 345 24.36 2.59 11.00
C THR A 345 24.15 3.00 9.54
N ARG A 346 25.12 2.76 8.66
CA ARG A 346 25.03 3.01 7.22
C ARG A 346 23.97 2.16 6.52
N LEU A 347 23.52 1.05 7.13
CA LEU A 347 22.35 0.30 6.61
C LEU A 347 21.12 1.19 6.46
N LEU A 348 20.96 2.19 7.34
CA LEU A 348 19.80 3.09 7.31
C LEU A 348 19.78 4.01 6.06
N GLU A 349 20.94 4.28 5.46
CA GLU A 349 21.04 5.07 4.22
C GLU A 349 20.37 4.33 3.04
N SER A 350 20.33 2.99 3.09
CA SER A 350 19.64 2.18 2.07
C SER A 350 18.12 2.36 2.07
N TYR A 351 17.52 2.88 3.13
CA TYR A 351 16.08 3.17 3.16
C TYR A 351 15.68 4.15 2.04
N GLN A 352 16.35 5.29 2.00
CA GLN A 352 16.10 6.28 0.95
C GLN A 352 16.50 5.76 -0.43
N ALA A 353 17.64 5.05 -0.54
CA ALA A 353 18.11 4.50 -1.81
C ALA A 353 17.14 3.50 -2.43
N GLU A 354 16.39 2.77 -1.60
CA GLU A 354 15.41 1.76 -2.01
C GLU A 354 14.01 2.35 -2.18
N ARG A 355 13.52 3.12 -1.20
CA ARG A 355 12.10 3.50 -1.17
C ARG A 355 11.77 4.74 -2.02
N ARG A 356 12.70 5.69 -2.12
CA ARG A 356 12.43 6.89 -2.93
C ARG A 356 12.28 6.60 -4.43
N PRO A 357 13.13 5.77 -5.09
CA PRO A 357 12.91 5.40 -6.49
C PRO A 357 11.57 4.70 -6.72
N LEU A 358 11.16 3.81 -5.81
CA LEU A 358 9.85 3.15 -5.90
C LEU A 358 8.68 4.11 -5.69
N ALA A 359 8.81 5.09 -4.80
CA ALA A 359 7.80 6.15 -4.67
C ALA A 359 7.65 6.94 -5.98
N VAL A 360 8.76 7.33 -6.63
CA VAL A 360 8.74 8.02 -7.94
C VAL A 360 8.05 7.15 -9.00
N ARG A 361 8.43 5.86 -9.09
CA ARG A 361 7.83 4.89 -10.00
C ARG A 361 6.32 4.76 -9.79
N ASN A 362 5.90 4.52 -8.56
CA ASN A 362 4.50 4.27 -8.24
C ASN A 362 3.64 5.54 -8.41
N VAL A 363 4.18 6.73 -8.08
CA VAL A 363 3.52 8.02 -8.33
C VAL A 363 3.31 8.24 -9.83
N ALA A 364 4.28 7.87 -10.68
CA ALA A 364 4.15 7.97 -12.13
C ALA A 364 3.04 7.04 -12.68
N TYR A 365 2.93 5.80 -12.18
CA TYR A 365 1.85 4.89 -12.56
C TYR A 365 0.47 5.44 -12.12
N ALA A 366 0.34 5.89 -10.87
CA ALA A 366 -0.92 6.48 -10.40
C ALA A 366 -1.34 7.68 -11.25
N LYS A 367 -0.38 8.55 -11.60
CA LYS A 367 -0.63 9.69 -12.50
C LYS A 367 -1.15 9.23 -13.87
N GLY A 368 -0.50 8.22 -14.48
CA GLY A 368 -0.91 7.68 -15.78
C GLY A 368 -2.34 7.12 -15.76
N PHE A 369 -2.72 6.41 -14.71
CA PHE A 369 -4.10 5.91 -14.54
C PHE A 369 -5.10 7.06 -14.38
N ALA A 370 -4.76 8.08 -13.61
CA ALA A 370 -5.61 9.27 -13.45
C ALA A 370 -5.75 10.06 -14.75
N ASP A 371 -4.68 10.18 -15.54
CA ASP A 371 -4.73 10.82 -16.85
C ASP A 371 -5.69 10.07 -17.78
N SER A 372 -5.60 8.74 -17.83
CA SER A 372 -6.51 7.91 -18.64
C SER A 372 -7.98 8.09 -18.25
N LEU A 373 -8.29 8.07 -16.96
CA LEU A 373 -9.67 8.20 -16.47
C LEU A 373 -10.18 9.65 -16.56
N GLY A 374 -9.33 10.61 -16.19
CA GLY A 374 -9.70 12.02 -16.06
C GLY A 374 -9.93 12.71 -17.38
N LEU A 375 -9.28 12.26 -18.45
CA LEU A 375 -9.40 12.82 -19.80
C LEU A 375 -10.57 12.23 -20.61
N TYR A 376 -11.20 11.15 -20.13
CA TYR A 376 -12.37 10.62 -20.81
C TYR A 376 -13.59 11.53 -20.56
N GLU A 377 -14.16 12.08 -21.62
CA GLU A 377 -15.36 12.92 -21.59
C GLU A 377 -16.56 12.19 -22.21
N PRO A 378 -17.65 11.98 -21.43
CA PRO A 378 -18.86 11.41 -21.99
C PRO A 378 -19.53 12.41 -22.94
N VAL A 379 -19.94 11.92 -24.12
CA VAL A 379 -20.70 12.75 -25.07
C VAL A 379 -22.13 12.98 -24.56
N PRO A 380 -22.79 14.10 -24.95
CA PRO A 380 -24.12 14.43 -24.45
C PRO A 380 -25.17 13.35 -24.67
N GLU A 381 -25.08 12.61 -25.77
CA GLU A 381 -26.02 11.57 -26.19
C GLU A 381 -25.93 10.28 -25.37
N ILE A 382 -24.94 10.14 -24.47
CA ILE A 382 -24.68 8.89 -23.74
C ILE A 382 -25.89 8.38 -22.94
N GLU A 383 -26.78 9.28 -22.54
CA GLU A 383 -27.98 8.96 -21.77
C GLU A 383 -29.26 8.88 -22.66
N ASP A 384 -29.16 9.11 -23.96
CA ASP A 384 -30.32 9.12 -24.84
C ASP A 384 -30.77 7.71 -25.26
N ASP A 385 -32.07 7.47 -25.32
CA ASP A 385 -32.69 6.25 -25.86
C ASP A 385 -32.77 6.34 -27.39
N SER A 386 -31.61 6.37 -28.04
CA SER A 386 -31.47 6.53 -29.49
C SER A 386 -30.28 5.69 -30.01
N ALA A 387 -30.22 5.49 -31.32
CA ALA A 387 -29.07 4.84 -31.96
C ALA A 387 -27.75 5.57 -31.69
N ALA A 388 -27.77 6.89 -31.60
CA ALA A 388 -26.60 7.70 -31.25
C ALA A 388 -26.18 7.45 -29.78
N GLY A 389 -27.13 7.40 -28.85
CA GLY A 389 -26.88 7.06 -27.46
C GLY A 389 -26.35 5.65 -27.28
N GLU A 390 -26.87 4.68 -28.03
CA GLU A 390 -26.37 3.30 -28.02
C GLU A 390 -24.93 3.22 -28.52
N ALA A 391 -24.59 3.92 -29.62
CA ALA A 391 -23.23 3.99 -30.15
C ALA A 391 -22.29 4.66 -29.14
N ALA A 392 -22.71 5.75 -28.49
CA ALA A 392 -21.95 6.44 -27.46
C ALA A 392 -21.65 5.53 -26.25
N ARG A 393 -22.63 4.78 -25.76
CA ARG A 393 -22.45 3.83 -24.65
C ARG A 393 -21.50 2.68 -25.02
N ARG A 394 -21.58 2.17 -26.23
CA ARG A 394 -20.65 1.12 -26.71
C ARG A 394 -19.21 1.63 -26.75
N HIS A 395 -18.97 2.80 -27.32
CA HIS A 395 -17.65 3.43 -27.37
C HIS A 395 -17.09 3.69 -25.94
N ALA A 396 -17.95 4.25 -25.06
CA ALA A 396 -17.61 4.44 -23.65
C ALA A 396 -17.23 3.11 -22.96
N GLY A 397 -18.01 2.07 -23.21
CA GLY A 397 -17.79 0.74 -22.66
C GLY A 397 -16.44 0.14 -23.07
N GLU A 398 -16.07 0.25 -24.34
CA GLU A 398 -14.77 -0.22 -24.84
C GLU A 398 -13.60 0.53 -24.18
N TYR A 399 -13.67 1.85 -24.11
CA TYR A 399 -12.66 2.68 -23.47
C TYR A 399 -12.52 2.34 -21.98
N LEU A 400 -13.63 2.34 -21.24
CA LEU A 400 -13.65 2.13 -19.78
C LEU A 400 -13.27 0.69 -19.40
N ALA A 401 -13.60 -0.31 -20.23
CA ALA A 401 -13.13 -1.69 -20.03
C ALA A 401 -11.61 -1.80 -20.21
N ALA A 402 -11.04 -1.11 -21.19
CA ALA A 402 -9.59 -1.06 -21.39
C ALA A 402 -8.89 -0.35 -20.22
N HIS A 403 -9.44 0.80 -19.78
CA HIS A 403 -8.97 1.54 -18.62
C HIS A 403 -9.01 0.69 -17.35
N GLY A 404 -10.13 0.03 -17.07
CA GLY A 404 -10.29 -0.82 -15.89
C GLY A 404 -9.25 -1.96 -15.84
N ARG A 405 -8.99 -2.59 -16.98
CA ARG A 405 -7.89 -3.58 -17.07
C ARG A 405 -6.53 -2.96 -16.77
N ALA A 406 -6.26 -1.78 -17.30
CA ALA A 406 -4.97 -1.12 -17.13
C ALA A 406 -4.71 -0.68 -15.68
N GLU A 407 -5.75 -0.20 -14.97
CA GLU A 407 -5.64 0.32 -13.59
C GLU A 407 -5.71 -0.78 -12.52
N PHE A 408 -6.49 -1.84 -12.73
CA PHE A 408 -6.77 -2.83 -11.67
C PHE A 408 -6.09 -4.19 -11.88
N ASN A 409 -5.64 -4.52 -13.09
CA ASN A 409 -4.80 -5.69 -13.34
C ASN A 409 -3.33 -5.27 -13.41
N ILE A 410 -2.73 -4.95 -12.27
CA ILE A 410 -1.40 -4.35 -12.14
C ILE A 410 -0.40 -5.22 -11.35
N PRO A 411 -0.20 -6.50 -11.73
CA PRO A 411 0.75 -7.36 -11.02
C PRO A 411 2.18 -6.82 -11.09
N GLY A 412 2.57 -6.14 -12.18
CA GLY A 412 3.88 -5.54 -12.30
C GLY A 412 4.11 -4.37 -11.34
N VAL A 413 3.09 -3.53 -11.09
CA VAL A 413 3.19 -2.50 -10.04
C VAL A 413 3.23 -3.15 -8.67
N THR A 414 2.37 -4.15 -8.43
CA THR A 414 2.20 -4.83 -7.14
C THR A 414 3.44 -5.60 -6.70
N PHE A 415 4.07 -6.36 -7.59
CA PHE A 415 5.17 -7.28 -7.27
C PHE A 415 6.51 -6.87 -7.87
N GLY A 416 6.52 -6.04 -8.91
CA GLY A 416 7.71 -5.69 -9.70
C GLY A 416 8.56 -4.58 -9.09
N GLY A 417 8.23 -4.10 -7.87
CA GLY A 417 9.08 -3.16 -7.15
C GLY A 417 10.45 -3.79 -6.83
N ARG A 418 11.55 -3.08 -7.18
CA ARG A 418 12.91 -3.58 -7.05
C ARG A 418 13.85 -2.56 -6.41
N TYR A 419 14.88 -3.08 -5.77
CA TYR A 419 15.93 -2.28 -5.11
C TYR A 419 17.25 -2.34 -5.87
N ASP A 420 17.18 -2.22 -7.18
CA ASP A 420 18.36 -2.26 -8.06
C ASP A 420 19.35 -1.15 -7.69
N GLY A 421 20.63 -1.52 -7.59
CA GLY A 421 21.68 -0.59 -7.17
C GLY A 421 21.72 -0.28 -5.66
N SER A 422 20.83 -0.88 -4.84
CA SER A 422 20.89 -0.72 -3.39
C SER A 422 22.20 -1.28 -2.83
N PRO A 423 22.86 -0.55 -1.91
CA PRO A 423 24.04 -1.06 -1.24
C PRO A 423 23.74 -2.22 -0.25
N ALA A 424 22.46 -2.45 0.10
CA ALA A 424 21.98 -3.57 0.90
C ALA A 424 21.51 -4.76 0.04
N ILE A 425 21.97 -4.84 -1.21
CA ILE A 425 21.80 -5.96 -2.15
C ILE A 425 23.16 -6.37 -2.67
N ALA A 426 23.40 -7.68 -2.80
CA ALA A 426 24.58 -8.22 -3.44
C ALA A 426 24.20 -8.75 -4.84
N PRO A 427 24.43 -7.97 -5.92
CA PRO A 427 24.07 -8.35 -7.27
C PRO A 427 24.88 -9.55 -7.76
N ASP A 428 24.27 -10.37 -8.59
CA ASP A 428 24.86 -11.55 -9.23
C ASP A 428 25.23 -11.32 -10.71
N GLY A 429 25.05 -10.09 -11.21
CA GLY A 429 25.30 -9.74 -12.60
C GLY A 429 24.13 -10.04 -13.54
N SER A 430 23.05 -10.66 -13.06
CA SER A 430 21.84 -10.88 -13.87
C SER A 430 21.11 -9.57 -14.15
N ALA A 431 20.54 -9.47 -15.36
CA ALA A 431 19.69 -8.34 -15.71
C ALA A 431 18.33 -8.45 -15.02
N PRO A 432 17.83 -7.36 -14.41
CA PRO A 432 16.49 -7.35 -13.84
C PRO A 432 15.41 -7.50 -14.91
N PRO A 433 14.24 -8.08 -14.59
CA PRO A 433 13.10 -8.07 -15.50
C PRO A 433 12.68 -6.64 -15.89
N PRO A 434 12.12 -6.43 -17.10
CA PRO A 434 11.61 -5.13 -17.50
C PRO A 434 10.45 -4.68 -16.59
N ASP A 435 10.39 -3.36 -16.33
CA ASP A 435 9.30 -2.77 -15.56
C ASP A 435 8.07 -2.55 -16.44
N ALA A 436 6.93 -3.13 -16.05
CA ALA A 436 5.66 -2.98 -16.75
C ALA A 436 4.51 -3.03 -15.75
N ALA A 437 3.47 -2.19 -15.91
CA ALA A 437 2.36 -2.14 -14.97
C ALA A 437 1.57 -3.44 -14.90
N ASN A 438 1.21 -3.98 -16.06
CA ASN A 438 0.24 -5.06 -16.19
C ASN A 438 0.86 -6.45 -16.34
N VAL A 439 2.18 -6.55 -16.29
CA VAL A 439 2.94 -7.81 -16.40
C VAL A 439 3.99 -7.85 -15.29
N TYR A 440 3.99 -8.94 -14.53
CA TYR A 440 5.05 -9.29 -13.59
C TYR A 440 5.74 -10.56 -14.07
N LEU A 441 7.05 -10.51 -14.20
CA LEU A 441 7.89 -11.67 -14.48
C LEU A 441 8.56 -12.12 -13.19
N PRO A 442 8.13 -13.25 -12.58
CA PRO A 442 8.79 -13.79 -11.40
C PRO A 442 10.27 -14.03 -11.66
N SER A 443 11.12 -13.49 -10.80
CA SER A 443 12.58 -13.63 -10.93
C SER A 443 13.24 -13.53 -9.57
N ALA A 444 14.19 -14.39 -9.29
CA ALA A 444 15.05 -14.33 -8.11
C ALA A 444 16.29 -13.46 -8.33
N CYS A 445 16.33 -12.63 -9.39
CA CYS A 445 17.37 -11.61 -9.56
C CYS A 445 17.43 -10.72 -8.29
N PRO A 446 18.61 -10.58 -7.65
CA PRO A 446 18.74 -9.82 -6.41
C PRO A 446 18.15 -8.41 -6.50
N GLY A 447 17.51 -7.97 -5.42
CA GLY A 447 16.78 -6.69 -5.35
C GLY A 447 15.28 -6.79 -5.59
N GLY A 448 14.77 -7.92 -6.10
CA GLY A 448 13.34 -8.16 -6.34
C GLY A 448 12.66 -9.01 -5.26
N ARG A 449 11.31 -9.07 -5.33
CA ARG A 449 10.51 -10.02 -4.56
C ARG A 449 10.91 -11.45 -4.93
N PRO A 450 11.11 -12.38 -3.95
CA PRO A 450 11.35 -13.79 -4.25
C PRO A 450 10.22 -14.35 -5.12
N PRO A 451 10.53 -15.19 -6.13
CA PRO A 451 9.49 -15.95 -6.82
C PRO A 451 8.67 -16.79 -5.83
N HIS A 452 7.37 -16.80 -6.01
CA HIS A 452 6.45 -17.56 -5.20
C HIS A 452 6.11 -18.90 -5.85
N MET A 453 5.96 -19.94 -5.04
CA MET A 453 5.36 -21.21 -5.42
C MET A 453 4.56 -21.79 -4.26
N TRP A 454 3.62 -22.66 -4.57
CA TRP A 454 2.92 -23.50 -3.59
C TRP A 454 3.68 -24.79 -3.42
N LEU A 455 3.88 -25.20 -2.16
CA LEU A 455 4.56 -26.45 -1.82
C LEU A 455 3.58 -27.64 -1.96
N GLU A 456 4.12 -28.86 -2.05
CA GLU A 456 3.32 -30.09 -2.18
C GLU A 456 2.29 -30.29 -1.05
N ASP A 457 2.58 -29.77 0.15
CA ASP A 457 1.68 -29.79 1.29
C ASP A 457 0.60 -28.69 1.28
N GLY A 458 0.51 -27.91 0.19
CA GLY A 458 -0.43 -26.83 0.01
C GLY A 458 -0.08 -25.52 0.73
N ARG A 459 1.08 -25.43 1.41
CA ARG A 459 1.55 -24.17 2.02
C ARG A 459 2.24 -23.29 0.98
N SER A 460 2.15 -21.98 1.18
CA SER A 460 2.95 -21.02 0.44
C SER A 460 4.44 -21.17 0.83
N LEU A 461 5.34 -21.09 -0.14
CA LEU A 461 6.77 -20.98 0.12
C LEU A 461 7.09 -19.86 1.12
N PHE A 462 6.35 -18.75 1.07
CA PHE A 462 6.57 -17.61 1.96
C PHE A 462 6.23 -17.91 3.43
N ASP A 463 5.36 -18.89 3.71
CA ASP A 463 5.09 -19.36 5.08
C ASP A 463 6.28 -20.13 5.65
N SER A 464 7.17 -20.62 4.79
CA SER A 464 8.40 -21.28 5.20
C SER A 464 9.51 -20.30 5.58
N PHE A 465 9.40 -19.03 5.20
CA PHE A 465 10.41 -18.01 5.54
C PHE A 465 10.45 -17.73 7.05
N GLY A 466 11.62 -17.34 7.54
CA GLY A 466 11.76 -16.75 8.86
C GLY A 466 11.19 -15.33 8.92
N PHE A 467 10.94 -14.85 10.11
CA PHE A 467 10.54 -13.45 10.30
C PHE A 467 11.70 -12.48 10.01
N GLU A 468 12.92 -12.93 10.28
CA GLU A 468 14.15 -12.23 9.97
C GLU A 468 14.76 -12.79 8.67
N TRP A 469 16.00 -13.16 8.64
CA TRP A 469 16.67 -13.66 7.44
C TRP A 469 16.26 -15.11 7.11
N THR A 470 16.27 -15.44 5.83
CA THR A 470 16.06 -16.83 5.37
C THR A 470 17.11 -17.19 4.35
N LEU A 471 17.74 -18.35 4.53
CA LEU A 471 18.55 -18.99 3.50
C LEU A 471 17.74 -20.15 2.90
N LEU A 472 17.45 -20.08 1.61
CA LEU A 472 16.86 -21.19 0.85
C LEU A 472 17.99 -22.08 0.32
N ARG A 473 17.89 -23.38 0.55
CA ARG A 473 18.69 -24.43 -0.10
C ARG A 473 17.81 -25.11 -1.14
N LEU A 474 18.13 -24.89 -2.40
CA LEU A 474 17.30 -25.29 -3.53
C LEU A 474 17.93 -26.44 -4.33
N GLY A 475 19.26 -26.54 -4.28
CA GLY A 475 20.05 -27.54 -4.98
C GLY A 475 21.13 -28.19 -4.10
N SER A 476 22.28 -28.47 -4.67
CA SER A 476 23.41 -29.15 -3.98
C SER A 476 24.19 -28.25 -3.03
N GLY A 477 24.00 -26.94 -3.08
CA GLY A 477 24.67 -25.95 -2.24
C GLY A 477 24.43 -26.19 -0.74
N LYS A 478 25.51 -26.27 0.04
CA LYS A 478 25.41 -26.66 1.47
C LYS A 478 24.94 -25.49 2.36
N GLY A 479 25.42 -24.28 2.13
CA GLY A 479 25.00 -23.07 2.87
C GLY A 479 25.54 -22.99 4.31
N PHE A 480 26.42 -23.86 4.74
CA PHE A 480 26.95 -23.90 6.13
C PHE A 480 27.70 -22.61 6.51
N ARG A 481 28.43 -22.03 5.56
CA ARG A 481 29.14 -20.77 5.81
C ARG A 481 28.21 -19.58 6.04
N PHE A 482 26.98 -19.60 5.47
CA PHE A 482 25.98 -18.61 5.82
C PHE A 482 25.47 -18.81 7.25
N GLU A 483 25.30 -20.05 7.72
CA GLU A 483 24.92 -20.33 9.11
C GLU A 483 25.97 -19.82 10.08
N GLU A 484 27.26 -20.15 9.84
CA GLU A 484 28.39 -19.68 10.66
C GLU A 484 28.48 -18.13 10.65
N ALA A 485 28.36 -17.50 9.48
CA ALA A 485 28.41 -16.06 9.37
C ALA A 485 27.20 -15.39 10.07
N ALA A 486 26.00 -15.99 9.98
CA ALA A 486 24.82 -15.52 10.69
C ALA A 486 25.02 -15.57 12.22
N GLN A 487 25.58 -16.67 12.75
CA GLN A 487 25.92 -16.77 14.17
C GLN A 487 26.93 -15.71 14.60
N ARG A 488 27.98 -15.49 13.81
CA ARG A 488 28.98 -14.45 14.07
C ARG A 488 28.39 -13.04 14.14
N TYR A 489 27.43 -12.73 13.27
CA TYR A 489 26.75 -11.44 13.24
C TYR A 489 25.48 -11.39 14.11
N ARG A 490 25.18 -12.46 14.85
CA ARG A 490 23.99 -12.61 15.71
C ARG A 490 22.69 -12.39 14.96
N LEU A 491 22.62 -12.87 13.71
CA LEU A 491 21.40 -12.84 12.92
C LEU A 491 20.52 -14.04 13.27
N ASP A 492 19.23 -13.78 13.38
CA ASP A 492 18.23 -14.84 13.33
C ASP A 492 18.03 -15.22 11.85
N MET A 493 18.57 -16.36 11.46
CA MET A 493 18.52 -16.87 10.08
C MET A 493 17.87 -18.24 10.07
N LYS A 494 16.72 -18.34 9.42
CA LYS A 494 16.05 -19.62 9.18
C LYS A 494 16.61 -20.27 7.92
N ILE A 495 16.98 -21.54 8.04
CA ILE A 495 17.36 -22.35 6.87
C ILE A 495 16.12 -23.10 6.40
N VAL A 496 15.82 -22.99 5.12
CA VAL A 496 14.73 -23.71 4.46
C VAL A 496 15.34 -24.62 3.39
N ASP A 497 15.27 -25.93 3.65
CA ASP A 497 15.83 -26.96 2.76
C ASP A 497 14.70 -27.50 1.88
N LEU A 498 14.59 -27.02 0.65
CA LEU A 498 13.59 -27.45 -0.31
C LEU A 498 14.13 -28.59 -1.20
N ARG A 499 15.36 -28.45 -1.71
CA ARG A 499 16.02 -29.39 -2.65
C ARG A 499 15.07 -29.92 -3.72
N ASN A 500 14.38 -29.00 -4.36
CA ASN A 500 13.35 -29.26 -5.35
C ASN A 500 13.80 -28.65 -6.68
N GLU A 501 13.76 -29.41 -7.77
CA GLU A 501 14.21 -28.96 -9.09
C GLU A 501 13.39 -27.77 -9.58
N GLU A 502 12.06 -27.79 -9.40
CA GLU A 502 11.19 -26.67 -9.79
C GLU A 502 11.59 -25.38 -9.06
N ALA A 503 11.83 -25.45 -7.75
CA ALA A 503 12.29 -24.30 -6.97
C ALA A 503 13.67 -23.83 -7.44
N ARG A 504 14.58 -24.76 -7.72
CA ARG A 504 15.92 -24.43 -8.22
C ARG A 504 15.87 -23.74 -9.57
N ASP A 505 15.04 -24.21 -10.49
CA ASP A 505 14.84 -23.62 -11.81
C ASP A 505 14.19 -22.24 -11.70
N LEU A 506 13.20 -22.08 -10.81
CA LEU A 506 12.52 -20.82 -10.56
C LEU A 506 13.48 -19.75 -9.99
N TYR A 507 14.39 -20.15 -9.11
CA TYR A 507 15.39 -19.25 -8.50
C TYR A 507 16.68 -19.15 -9.31
N GLN A 508 16.94 -20.09 -10.23
CA GLN A 508 18.16 -20.18 -11.05
C GLN A 508 19.44 -20.21 -10.20
N ALA A 509 19.40 -20.85 -9.05
CA ALA A 509 20.51 -20.95 -8.13
C ALA A 509 20.31 -22.11 -7.12
N ASP A 510 21.38 -22.61 -6.55
CA ASP A 510 21.33 -23.62 -5.48
C ASP A 510 21.02 -23.01 -4.11
N LEU A 511 21.33 -21.72 -3.93
CA LEU A 511 21.15 -20.98 -2.68
C LEU A 511 20.53 -19.61 -2.97
N ALA A 512 19.61 -19.15 -2.13
CA ALA A 512 19.11 -17.78 -2.15
C ALA A 512 18.96 -17.23 -0.74
N LEU A 513 19.46 -16.01 -0.52
CA LEU A 513 19.38 -15.31 0.75
C LEU A 513 18.26 -14.26 0.67
N ILE A 514 17.26 -14.40 1.54
CA ILE A 514 16.09 -13.55 1.60
C ILE A 514 16.17 -12.64 2.82
N ARG A 515 15.96 -11.34 2.62
CA ARG A 515 15.92 -10.30 3.67
C ARG A 515 14.63 -10.39 4.50
N PRO A 516 14.62 -9.75 5.70
CA PRO A 516 13.42 -9.68 6.55
C PRO A 516 12.19 -9.04 5.90
N ASP A 517 12.37 -8.17 4.91
CA ASP A 517 11.30 -7.56 4.11
C ASP A 517 10.92 -8.39 2.87
N GLN A 518 11.34 -9.66 2.83
CA GLN A 518 11.09 -10.60 1.74
C GLN A 518 11.55 -10.07 0.38
N ILE A 519 12.80 -9.69 0.31
CA ILE A 519 13.53 -9.32 -0.91
C ILE A 519 14.74 -10.24 -1.05
N VAL A 520 15.03 -10.69 -2.26
CA VAL A 520 16.25 -11.47 -2.56
C VAL A 520 17.46 -10.56 -2.37
N ALA A 521 18.25 -10.83 -1.33
CA ALA A 521 19.47 -10.08 -1.06
C ALA A 521 20.63 -10.55 -1.92
N TRP A 522 20.65 -11.85 -2.19
CA TRP A 522 21.70 -12.55 -2.95
C TRP A 522 21.18 -13.92 -3.39
N ARG A 523 21.75 -14.46 -4.47
CA ARG A 523 21.64 -15.86 -4.88
C ARG A 523 22.95 -16.35 -5.49
N GLY A 524 23.18 -17.67 -5.46
CA GLY A 524 24.37 -18.29 -6.06
C GLY A 524 24.44 -19.79 -5.79
N ASN A 525 25.52 -20.44 -6.28
CA ASN A 525 25.69 -21.89 -6.19
C ASN A 525 26.75 -22.30 -5.15
N SER A 526 27.48 -21.36 -4.55
CA SER A 526 28.49 -21.58 -3.53
C SER A 526 28.31 -20.62 -2.35
N ASP A 527 28.62 -21.10 -1.15
CA ASP A 527 28.62 -20.31 0.08
C ASP A 527 30.00 -19.79 0.50
N GLU A 528 31.00 -19.90 -0.38
CA GLU A 528 32.39 -19.49 -0.05
C GLU A 528 32.49 -18.01 0.34
N ALA A 529 31.74 -17.13 -0.31
CA ALA A 529 31.73 -15.71 -0.03
C ALA A 529 30.72 -15.28 1.05
N ALA A 530 30.10 -16.21 1.79
CA ALA A 530 29.00 -15.92 2.73
C ALA A 530 29.34 -14.84 3.75
N TYR A 531 30.54 -14.85 4.32
CA TYR A 531 31.00 -13.85 5.29
C TYR A 531 31.09 -12.45 4.67
N ASP A 532 31.64 -12.33 3.47
CA ASP A 532 31.80 -11.05 2.77
C ASP A 532 30.44 -10.52 2.30
N ILE A 533 29.56 -11.41 1.84
CA ILE A 533 28.19 -11.07 1.46
C ILE A 533 27.45 -10.50 2.66
N LEU A 534 27.39 -11.20 3.79
CA LEU A 534 26.70 -10.73 4.98
C LEU A 534 27.36 -9.47 5.55
N LYS A 535 28.70 -9.40 5.57
CA LYS A 535 29.42 -8.19 5.98
C LYS A 535 29.01 -6.98 5.17
N LYS A 536 28.95 -7.11 3.84
CA LYS A 536 28.50 -6.05 2.93
C LYS A 536 27.05 -5.66 3.20
N LEU A 537 26.13 -6.63 3.23
CA LEU A 537 24.69 -6.40 3.42
C LEU A 537 24.37 -5.74 4.78
N LEU A 538 25.18 -5.99 5.80
CA LEU A 538 25.03 -5.45 7.15
C LEU A 538 25.87 -4.19 7.39
N PHE A 539 26.67 -3.74 6.42
CA PHE A 539 27.59 -2.61 6.56
C PHE A 539 28.53 -2.72 7.75
N ARG A 540 29.10 -3.90 7.95
CA ARG A 540 30.04 -4.25 9.03
C ARG A 540 31.49 -4.14 8.61
#